data_69b225c90119cd0c18e57f1ccdefaf6d
#
_entry.id   69b225c90119cd0c18e57f1ccdefaf6d
#
_cell.length_a   1.000
_cell.length_b   1.000
_cell.length_c   1.000
_cell.angle_alpha   90.00
_cell.angle_beta   90.00
_cell.angle_gamma   90.00
#
_symmetry.space_group_name_H-M   'P 1'
#
loop_
_entity.id
_entity.type
_entity.pdbx_description
1 polymer ?
#
loop_
_entity_poly.entity_id
_entity_poly.type
_entity_poly.pdbx_seq_one_letter_code
_entity_poly.pdbx_strand_id
1 'polypeptide(L)'
;LRALAQAMASDPLVVDDLDLADIATVTRVEAALARSEVVLASASTEKVATTFRGAISTMREREALVVLWPGMRPADQAAGMSLRSVTDPRAMTLPGRGALVYRGTCLPIQIVLPRPEDNDRPIEHPV
;
A
#
# COMPACT_ATOMS: atom_id res chain seq x y z
N LEU A 1 6.18 10.17 20.05
CA LEU A 1 7.59 9.72 19.88
C LEU A 1 7.81 8.27 20.30
N ARG A 2 7.34 7.82 21.47
CA ARG A 2 7.48 6.40 21.90
C ARG A 2 6.71 5.43 20.99
N ALA A 3 5.50 5.77 20.56
CA ALA A 3 4.71 4.92 19.66
C ALA A 3 5.37 4.78 18.26
N LEU A 4 5.97 5.87 17.75
CA LEU A 4 6.69 5.85 16.48
C LEU A 4 7.98 5.01 16.57
N ALA A 5 8.71 5.14 17.68
CA ALA A 5 9.93 4.36 17.92
C ALA A 5 9.61 2.86 18.09
N GLN A 6 8.47 2.54 18.70
CA GLN A 6 8.00 1.16 18.87
C GLN A 6 7.51 0.55 17.54
N ALA A 7 6.85 1.34 16.69
CA ALA A 7 6.47 0.91 15.33
C ALA A 7 7.68 0.68 14.42
N MET A 8 8.77 1.41 14.63
CA MET A 8 10.04 1.21 13.89
C MET A 8 10.88 0.04 14.42
N ALA A 9 10.59 -0.46 15.62
CA ALA A 9 11.35 -1.55 16.25
C ALA A 9 10.79 -2.95 15.93
N SER A 10 9.58 -3.05 15.38
CA SER A 10 8.98 -4.32 14.96
C SER A 10 9.00 -4.43 13.44
N ASP A 11 9.34 -5.61 12.94
CA ASP A 11 9.25 -5.89 11.52
C ASP A 11 7.79 -5.75 11.05
N PRO A 12 7.54 -5.03 9.94
CA PRO A 12 6.18 -4.90 9.41
C PRO A 12 5.65 -6.24 8.94
N LEU A 13 4.35 -6.47 9.13
CA LEU A 13 3.66 -7.58 8.48
C LEU A 13 3.45 -7.21 7.00
N VAL A 14 4.08 -7.96 6.12
CA VAL A 14 3.97 -7.77 4.66
C VAL A 14 3.12 -8.88 4.06
N VAL A 15 2.08 -8.52 3.33
CA VAL A 15 1.17 -9.46 2.66
C VAL A 15 0.98 -9.03 1.21
N ASP A 16 1.32 -9.90 0.30
CA ASP A 16 1.06 -9.72 -1.12
C ASP A 16 -0.31 -10.31 -1.49
N ASP A 17 -1.02 -9.64 -2.38
CA ASP A 17 -2.35 -10.04 -2.86
C ASP A 17 -3.34 -10.38 -1.71
N LEU A 18 -3.54 -9.45 -0.79
CA LEU A 18 -4.43 -9.64 0.36
C LEU A 18 -5.87 -10.01 -0.05
N ASP A 19 -6.31 -9.56 -1.21
CA ASP A 19 -7.62 -9.90 -1.78
C ASP A 19 -7.75 -11.37 -2.22
N LEU A 20 -6.64 -12.08 -2.36
CA LEU A 20 -6.57 -13.51 -2.68
C LEU A 20 -6.11 -14.36 -1.49
N ALA A 21 -5.83 -13.74 -0.35
CA ALA A 21 -5.30 -14.43 0.82
C ALA A 21 -6.31 -15.38 1.46
N ASP A 22 -5.79 -16.42 2.10
CA ASP A 22 -6.60 -17.34 2.88
C ASP A 22 -7.13 -16.72 4.19
N ILE A 23 -8.08 -17.38 4.81
CA ILE A 23 -8.71 -16.90 6.06
C ILE A 23 -7.67 -16.73 7.18
N ALA A 24 -6.69 -17.61 7.29
CA ALA A 24 -5.67 -17.52 8.33
C ALA A 24 -4.80 -16.27 8.16
N THR A 25 -4.41 -15.94 6.94
CA THR A 25 -3.67 -14.72 6.61
C THR A 25 -4.50 -13.46 6.89
N VAL A 26 -5.75 -13.44 6.46
CA VAL A 26 -6.67 -12.32 6.71
C VAL A 26 -6.85 -12.10 8.22
N THR A 27 -7.08 -13.16 8.98
CA THR A 27 -7.21 -13.09 10.45
C THR A 27 -5.95 -12.53 11.11
N ARG A 28 -4.77 -12.92 10.62
CA ARG A 28 -3.50 -12.39 11.11
C ARG A 28 -3.33 -10.90 10.83
N VAL A 29 -3.75 -10.44 9.65
CA VAL A 29 -3.74 -9.01 9.29
C VAL A 29 -4.71 -8.24 10.19
N GLU A 30 -5.93 -8.71 10.38
CA GLU A 30 -6.91 -8.07 11.25
C GLU A 30 -6.42 -7.97 12.70
N ALA A 31 -5.79 -9.01 13.22
CA ALA A 31 -5.19 -9.01 14.55
C ALA A 31 -4.04 -8.00 14.66
N ALA A 32 -3.18 -7.91 13.65
CA ALA A 32 -2.09 -6.93 13.61
C ALA A 32 -2.63 -5.49 13.57
N LEU A 33 -3.65 -5.22 12.75
CA LEU A 33 -4.30 -3.91 12.70
C LEU A 33 -4.95 -3.53 14.03
N ALA A 34 -5.59 -4.48 14.71
CA ALA A 34 -6.19 -4.27 16.02
C ALA A 34 -5.14 -3.91 17.10
N ARG A 35 -3.93 -4.42 16.96
CA ARG A 35 -2.79 -4.11 17.85
C ARG A 35 -1.99 -2.88 17.42
N SER A 36 -2.43 -2.17 16.38
CA SER A 36 -1.70 -1.03 15.81
C SER A 36 -0.28 -1.38 15.35
N GLU A 37 -0.07 -2.60 14.90
CA GLU A 37 1.17 -3.03 14.26
C GLU A 37 1.25 -2.48 12.84
N VAL A 38 2.48 -2.34 12.32
CA VAL A 38 2.69 -1.90 10.93
C VAL A 38 2.35 -3.03 9.98
N VAL A 39 1.43 -2.76 9.05
CA VAL A 39 1.03 -3.70 8.00
C VAL A 39 1.24 -3.04 6.65
N LEU A 40 1.89 -3.75 5.75
CA LEU A 40 2.01 -3.39 4.33
C LEU A 40 1.35 -4.49 3.52
N ALA A 41 0.32 -4.16 2.76
CA ALA A 41 -0.38 -5.12 1.93
C ALA A 41 -0.59 -4.60 0.50
N SER A 42 -0.53 -5.51 -0.47
CA SER A 42 -0.99 -5.24 -1.83
C SER A 42 -2.36 -5.88 -2.06
N ALA A 43 -3.13 -5.30 -2.97
CA ALA A 43 -4.39 -5.86 -3.46
C ALA A 43 -4.73 -5.24 -4.81
N SER A 44 -5.60 -5.90 -5.57
CA SER A 44 -6.09 -5.32 -6.82
C SER A 44 -6.92 -4.07 -6.57
N THR A 45 -6.74 -3.05 -7.42
CA THR A 45 -7.45 -1.77 -7.30
C THR A 45 -8.98 -1.95 -7.31
N GLU A 46 -9.46 -2.87 -8.12
CA GLU A 46 -10.88 -3.21 -8.21
C GLU A 46 -11.41 -3.76 -6.88
N LYS A 47 -10.67 -4.66 -6.24
CA LYS A 47 -11.05 -5.22 -4.94
C LYS A 47 -11.02 -4.18 -3.83
N VAL A 48 -10.02 -3.32 -3.82
CA VAL A 48 -9.97 -2.19 -2.87
C VAL A 48 -11.19 -1.28 -3.07
N ALA A 49 -11.56 -0.98 -4.31
CA ALA A 49 -12.70 -0.13 -4.63
C ALA A 49 -14.05 -0.73 -4.21
N THR A 50 -14.19 -2.04 -4.28
CA THR A 50 -15.47 -2.74 -4.07
C THR A 50 -15.62 -3.43 -2.72
N THR A 51 -14.56 -3.47 -1.91
CA THR A 51 -14.58 -4.10 -0.59
C THR A 51 -14.92 -3.09 0.50
N PHE A 52 -16.03 -3.30 1.20
CA PHE A 52 -16.56 -2.39 2.21
C PHE A 52 -16.46 -2.92 3.64
N ARG A 53 -15.86 -4.09 3.85
CA ARG A 53 -15.70 -4.73 5.17
C ARG A 53 -14.35 -5.45 5.26
N GLY A 54 -13.90 -5.68 6.50
CA GLY A 54 -12.68 -6.43 6.79
C GLY A 54 -11.39 -5.64 6.64
N ALA A 55 -10.27 -6.35 6.57
CA ALA A 55 -8.93 -5.78 6.60
C ALA A 55 -8.68 -4.75 5.49
N ILE A 56 -9.06 -5.04 4.25
CA ILE A 56 -8.86 -4.12 3.10
C ILE A 56 -9.59 -2.79 3.34
N SER A 57 -10.86 -2.86 3.76
CA SER A 57 -11.65 -1.65 4.05
C SER A 57 -11.04 -0.85 5.21
N THR A 58 -10.62 -1.53 6.26
CA THR A 58 -9.98 -0.89 7.43
C THR A 58 -8.69 -0.18 7.03
N MET A 59 -7.83 -0.83 6.25
CA MET A 59 -6.58 -0.24 5.78
C MET A 59 -6.84 0.96 4.86
N ARG A 60 -7.78 0.83 3.92
CA ARG A 60 -8.14 1.93 3.01
C ARG A 60 -8.62 3.18 3.76
N GLU A 61 -9.40 3.03 4.82
CA GLU A 61 -10.00 4.14 5.55
C GLU A 61 -9.05 4.81 6.55
N ARG A 62 -8.12 4.05 7.12
CA ARG A 62 -7.30 4.51 8.24
C ARG A 62 -5.86 4.81 7.87
N GLU A 63 -5.35 4.19 6.83
CA GLU A 63 -3.93 4.18 6.49
C GLU A 63 -3.65 4.93 5.19
N ALA A 64 -2.38 5.03 4.87
CA ALA A 64 -1.95 5.53 3.58
C ALA A 64 -2.23 4.51 2.47
N LEU A 65 -2.69 4.97 1.33
CA LEU A 65 -2.92 4.18 0.13
C LEU A 65 -2.00 4.64 -0.98
N VAL A 66 -1.26 3.71 -1.56
CA VAL A 66 -0.51 3.94 -2.80
C VAL A 66 -1.29 3.31 -3.94
N VAL A 67 -1.72 4.12 -4.89
CA VAL A 67 -2.39 3.67 -6.10
C VAL A 67 -1.40 3.71 -7.24
N LEU A 68 -1.08 2.56 -7.80
CA LEU A 68 -0.29 2.48 -9.02
C LEU A 68 -1.21 2.63 -10.23
N TRP A 69 -0.74 3.34 -11.25
CA TRP A 69 -1.53 3.67 -12.45
C TRP A 69 -2.87 4.37 -12.12
N PRO A 70 -2.82 5.56 -11.52
CA PRO A 70 -4.02 6.23 -11.00
C PRO A 70 -5.04 6.63 -12.07
N GLY A 71 -4.68 6.63 -13.34
CA GLY A 71 -5.59 6.87 -14.45
C GLY A 71 -6.47 5.69 -14.84
N MET A 72 -6.19 4.50 -14.30
CA MET A 72 -7.01 3.32 -14.54
C MET A 72 -8.28 3.36 -13.70
N ARG A 73 -9.40 2.94 -14.29
CA ARG A 73 -10.60 2.67 -13.49
C ARG A 73 -10.36 1.37 -12.70
N PRO A 74 -10.72 1.29 -11.46
CA PRO A 74 -11.49 2.16 -10.57
C PRO A 74 -10.63 2.92 -9.53
N ALA A 75 -9.50 3.49 -9.93
CA ALA A 75 -8.55 4.14 -9.03
C ALA A 75 -9.16 5.22 -8.12
N ASP A 76 -10.00 6.10 -8.67
CA ASP A 76 -10.68 7.15 -7.90
C ASP A 76 -11.60 6.57 -6.84
N GLN A 77 -12.30 5.48 -7.15
CA GLN A 77 -13.17 4.80 -6.21
C GLN A 77 -12.37 4.11 -5.09
N ALA A 78 -11.25 3.49 -5.41
CA ALA A 78 -10.35 2.90 -4.42
C ALA A 78 -9.78 3.97 -3.48
N ALA A 79 -9.39 5.12 -4.04
CA ALA A 79 -8.85 6.23 -3.29
C ALA A 79 -9.90 7.02 -2.48
N GLY A 80 -11.19 6.87 -2.81
CA GLY A 80 -12.27 7.68 -2.22
C GLY A 80 -12.20 9.15 -2.59
N MET A 81 -11.46 9.50 -3.65
CA MET A 81 -11.30 10.86 -4.14
C MET A 81 -10.84 10.87 -5.60
N SER A 82 -11.01 12.01 -6.28
CA SER A 82 -10.47 12.16 -7.63
C SER A 82 -8.95 12.26 -7.63
N LEU A 83 -8.30 11.45 -8.45
CA LEU A 83 -6.84 11.46 -8.66
C LEU A 83 -6.42 12.26 -9.91
N ARG A 84 -7.36 13.00 -10.51
CA ARG A 84 -7.11 13.74 -11.75
C ARG A 84 -5.95 14.73 -11.63
N SER A 85 -5.78 15.36 -10.48
CA SER A 85 -4.71 16.35 -10.24
C SER A 85 -3.30 15.75 -10.23
N VAL A 86 -3.18 14.45 -9.97
CA VAL A 86 -1.90 13.73 -9.93
C VAL A 86 -1.74 12.73 -11.08
N THR A 87 -2.72 12.70 -11.99
CA THR A 87 -2.70 11.84 -13.18
C THR A 87 -2.17 12.62 -14.37
N ASP A 88 -1.00 12.24 -14.86
CA ASP A 88 -0.47 12.74 -16.13
C ASP A 88 -0.66 11.66 -17.21
N PRO A 89 -1.52 11.89 -18.22
CA PRO A 89 -1.74 10.91 -19.27
C PRO A 89 -0.47 10.52 -20.03
N ARG A 90 0.53 11.40 -20.09
CA ARG A 90 1.81 11.16 -20.74
C ARG A 90 2.74 10.28 -19.93
N ALA A 91 2.60 10.29 -18.61
CA ALA A 91 3.45 9.55 -17.69
C ALA A 91 2.80 8.26 -17.16
N MET A 92 1.54 7.98 -17.52
CA MET A 92 0.77 6.84 -17.00
C MET A 92 1.37 5.47 -17.31
N THR A 93 2.15 5.36 -18.37
CA THR A 93 2.77 4.11 -18.80
C THR A 93 4.15 3.88 -18.15
N LEU A 94 4.65 4.84 -17.40
CA LEU A 94 5.96 4.68 -16.75
C LEU A 94 5.84 3.79 -15.51
N PRO A 95 6.65 2.73 -15.41
CA PRO A 95 6.66 1.86 -14.24
C PRO A 95 6.92 2.62 -12.95
N GLY A 96 6.21 2.27 -11.89
CA GLY A 96 6.37 2.89 -10.58
C GLY A 96 5.67 4.25 -10.39
N ARG A 97 5.03 4.78 -11.42
CA ARG A 97 4.18 5.98 -11.28
C ARG A 97 2.94 5.65 -10.47
N GLY A 98 2.61 6.54 -9.54
CA GLY A 98 1.45 6.36 -8.70
C GLY A 98 1.01 7.62 -7.98
N ALA A 99 0.01 7.45 -7.14
CA ALA A 99 -0.50 8.47 -6.24
C ALA A 99 -0.45 7.95 -4.80
N LEU A 100 0.07 8.75 -3.89
CA LEU A 100 -0.05 8.54 -2.46
C LEU A 100 -1.28 9.28 -1.96
N VAL A 101 -2.22 8.56 -1.40
CA VAL A 101 -3.44 9.10 -0.79
C VAL A 101 -3.32 8.98 0.72
N TYR A 102 -3.45 10.09 1.41
CA TYR A 102 -3.36 10.13 2.86
C TYR A 102 -4.20 11.28 3.41
N ARG A 103 -5.13 10.96 4.30
CA ARG A 103 -6.00 11.94 4.97
C ARG A 103 -6.67 12.94 4.02
N GLY A 104 -7.25 12.45 2.92
CA GLY A 104 -7.96 13.29 1.95
C GLY A 104 -7.06 14.13 1.04
N THR A 105 -5.75 13.92 1.08
CA THR A 105 -4.77 14.56 0.20
C THR A 105 -4.14 13.52 -0.71
N CYS A 106 -3.89 13.87 -1.97
CA CYS A 106 -3.15 13.01 -2.89
C CYS A 106 -1.90 13.72 -3.42
N LEU A 107 -0.82 12.95 -3.52
CA LEU A 107 0.47 13.41 -4.03
C LEU A 107 0.95 12.47 -5.14
N PRO A 108 1.52 13.01 -6.23
CA PRO A 108 2.16 12.16 -7.23
C PRO A 108 3.43 11.54 -6.64
N ILE A 109 3.64 10.26 -6.89
CA ILE A 109 4.85 9.55 -6.45
C ILE A 109 5.51 8.79 -7.60
N GLN A 110 6.79 8.54 -7.44
CA GLN A 110 7.56 7.65 -8.28
C GLN A 110 8.26 6.63 -7.39
N ILE A 111 7.87 5.37 -7.53
CA ILE A 111 8.58 4.27 -6.87
C ILE A 111 9.85 4.00 -7.66
N VAL A 112 10.97 4.01 -6.96
CA VAL A 112 12.27 3.65 -7.53
C VAL A 112 12.36 2.14 -7.57
N LEU A 113 12.55 1.57 -8.74
CA LEU A 113 12.79 0.14 -8.90
C LEU A 113 14.26 -0.15 -8.52
N PRO A 114 14.53 -1.19 -7.72
CA PRO A 114 15.90 -1.62 -7.44
C PRO A 114 16.58 -2.02 -8.75
N ARG A 115 17.89 -1.72 -8.87
CA ARG A 115 18.68 -2.23 -9.98
C ARG A 115 18.80 -3.76 -9.84
N PRO A 116 18.80 -4.51 -10.95
CA PRO A 116 18.97 -5.97 -10.88
C PRO A 116 20.23 -6.40 -10.12
N GLU A 117 21.26 -5.60 -10.16
CA GLU A 117 22.56 -5.85 -9.49
C GLU A 117 22.47 -5.74 -7.96
N ASP A 118 21.46 -5.05 -7.43
CA ASP A 118 21.28 -4.90 -5.99
C ASP A 118 20.63 -6.14 -5.33
N ASN A 119 19.99 -7.00 -6.12
CA ASN A 119 19.37 -8.22 -5.61
C ASN A 119 20.38 -9.34 -5.31
N ASP A 120 21.61 -9.27 -5.86
CA ASP A 120 22.65 -10.28 -5.65
C ASP A 120 23.60 -9.94 -4.48
N ARG A 121 23.39 -8.82 -3.81
CA ARG A 121 24.15 -8.52 -2.59
C ARG A 121 23.55 -9.26 -1.42
N PRO A 122 24.33 -10.09 -0.71
CA PRO A 122 23.86 -10.66 0.54
C PRO A 122 23.49 -9.52 1.48
N ILE A 123 22.33 -9.64 2.11
CA ILE A 123 21.93 -8.71 3.16
C ILE A 123 22.95 -8.89 4.28
N GLU A 124 23.94 -8.01 4.36
CA GLU A 124 24.82 -7.95 5.52
C GLU A 124 23.97 -7.43 6.68
N HIS A 125 23.59 -8.34 7.55
CA HIS A 125 23.03 -7.94 8.83
C HIS A 125 24.15 -7.25 9.63
N PRO A 126 23.98 -6.00 10.05
CA PRO A 126 24.94 -5.37 10.93
C PRO A 126 25.00 -6.18 12.23
N VAL A 127 26.18 -6.59 12.57
CA VAL A 127 26.48 -7.32 13.82
C VAL A 127 26.37 -6.37 15.01
#